data_6996562f70cbed95b3b2e0c1a8e87915
#
_entry.id   6996562f70cbed95b3b2e0c1a8e87915
#
_cell.length_a   1.000
_cell.length_b   1.000
_cell.length_c   1.000
_cell.angle_alpha   90.00
_cell.angle_beta   90.00
_cell.angle_gamma   90.00
#
_symmetry.space_group_name_H-M   'P 1'
#
loop_
_entity.id
_entity.type
_entity.pdbx_description
1 polymer ?
#
loop_
_entity_poly.entity_id
_entity_poly.type
_entity_poly.pdbx_seq_one_letter_code
_entity_poly.pdbx_strand_id
1 'polypeptide(L)'
;KAVQLLRCSTDMHMIKQQTGWEMGVDGKWRYEVADPFHNTIEIEDHLKRHFGEPINIRLCMHDVSLLTAYPAFGRLRLFAKYTPMHKYIGYFSPDNYGMLVCMGTANSPFQCQTEGVLLHEVQHLIQEEEDFARGGNLSQGRRRYLRQAGEVEARNVCIRHSMSPEHRRS
;
A
#
# COMPACT_ATOMS: atom_id res chain seq x y z
N LYS A 1 20.20 0.05 -8.37
CA LYS A 1 21.00 0.15 -7.13
C LYS A 1 21.03 -1.18 -6.39
N ALA A 2 19.90 -1.83 -6.08
CA ALA A 2 19.85 -3.12 -5.35
C ALA A 2 20.67 -4.22 -6.06
N VAL A 3 20.47 -4.45 -7.37
CA VAL A 3 21.24 -5.41 -8.17
C VAL A 3 22.74 -5.09 -8.16
N GLN A 4 23.10 -3.83 -8.13
CA GLN A 4 24.51 -3.41 -8.09
C GLN A 4 25.15 -3.71 -6.73
N LEU A 5 24.41 -3.50 -5.63
CA LEU A 5 24.85 -3.87 -4.29
C LEU A 5 24.99 -5.39 -4.14
N LEU A 6 24.05 -6.17 -4.70
CA LEU A 6 24.16 -7.64 -4.69
C LEU A 6 25.43 -8.13 -5.38
N ARG A 7 25.81 -7.53 -6.54
CA ARG A 7 27.05 -7.85 -7.25
C ARG A 7 28.31 -7.55 -6.45
N CYS A 8 28.22 -6.62 -5.52
CA CYS A 8 29.31 -6.27 -4.60
C CYS A 8 29.33 -7.13 -3.33
N SER A 9 28.62 -8.27 -3.32
CA SER A 9 28.53 -9.16 -2.16
C SER A 9 27.95 -8.50 -0.90
N THR A 10 27.12 -7.49 -1.08
CA THR A 10 26.41 -6.84 0.04
C THR A 10 25.32 -7.80 0.55
N ASP A 11 25.19 -7.91 1.86
CA ASP A 11 24.14 -8.71 2.49
C ASP A 11 22.73 -8.25 2.06
N MET A 12 21.83 -9.21 1.81
CA MET A 12 20.46 -8.96 1.38
C MET A 12 19.70 -8.05 2.33
N HIS A 13 19.93 -8.20 3.63
CA HIS A 13 19.33 -7.34 4.65
C HIS A 13 19.77 -5.87 4.50
N MET A 14 21.07 -5.65 4.26
CA MET A 14 21.63 -4.33 3.99
C MET A 14 21.08 -3.72 2.69
N ILE A 15 20.91 -4.56 1.66
CA ILE A 15 20.31 -4.13 0.39
C ILE A 15 18.87 -3.63 0.63
N LYS A 16 18.08 -4.41 1.37
CA LYS A 16 16.71 -4.04 1.73
C LYS A 16 16.67 -2.73 2.52
N GLN A 17 17.51 -2.59 3.54
CA GLN A 17 17.58 -1.36 4.34
C GLN A 17 17.94 -0.11 3.51
N GLN A 18 18.85 -0.25 2.54
CA GLN A 18 19.33 0.88 1.75
C GLN A 18 18.45 1.22 0.53
N THR A 19 17.63 0.29 0.10
CA THR A 19 16.92 0.42 -1.18
C THR A 19 15.43 0.14 -1.12
N GLY A 20 14.94 -0.50 -0.07
CA GLY A 20 13.57 -1.02 0.03
C GLY A 20 13.32 -2.29 -0.79
N TRP A 21 14.32 -2.78 -1.54
CA TRP A 21 14.18 -3.97 -2.37
C TRP A 21 14.71 -5.22 -1.67
N GLU A 22 13.94 -6.31 -1.73
CA GLU A 22 14.35 -7.63 -1.30
C GLU A 22 14.13 -8.65 -2.42
N MET A 23 14.92 -9.72 -2.40
CA MET A 23 14.76 -10.84 -3.34
C MET A 23 13.94 -11.94 -2.67
N GLY A 24 12.83 -12.30 -3.27
CA GLY A 24 12.03 -13.44 -2.82
C GLY A 24 12.71 -14.77 -3.09
N VAL A 25 12.19 -15.84 -2.49
CA VAL A 25 12.67 -17.22 -2.69
C VAL A 25 12.57 -17.70 -4.15
N ASP A 26 11.74 -17.05 -4.93
CA ASP A 26 11.57 -17.29 -6.37
C ASP A 26 12.56 -16.49 -7.24
N GLY A 27 13.50 -15.79 -6.63
CA GLY A 27 14.52 -14.97 -7.30
C GLY A 27 14.01 -13.63 -7.86
N LYS A 28 12.77 -13.24 -7.61
CA LYS A 28 12.22 -11.97 -8.05
C LYS A 28 12.46 -10.88 -7.02
N TRP A 29 12.78 -9.70 -7.50
CA TRP A 29 12.87 -8.51 -6.66
C TRP A 29 11.49 -7.97 -6.33
N ARG A 30 11.29 -7.62 -5.07
CA ARG A 30 10.06 -6.99 -4.56
C ARG A 30 10.42 -5.77 -3.74
N TYR A 31 9.63 -4.73 -3.90
CA TYR A 31 9.77 -3.54 -3.09
C TYR A 31 8.90 -3.67 -1.84
N GLU A 32 9.52 -3.57 -0.67
CA GLU A 32 8.78 -3.43 0.57
C GLU A 32 8.50 -1.95 0.81
N VAL A 33 7.23 -1.61 0.86
CA VAL A 33 6.80 -0.27 1.27
C VAL A 33 7.20 -0.07 2.72
N ALA A 34 8.18 0.82 2.96
CA ALA A 34 8.62 1.17 4.30
C ALA A 34 7.49 1.93 5.03
N ASP A 35 7.69 3.15 5.42
CA ASP A 35 6.66 4.00 6.01
C ASP A 35 6.47 5.23 5.11
N PRO A 36 5.57 5.16 4.11
CA PRO A 36 5.41 6.23 3.14
C PRO A 36 4.66 7.44 3.70
N PHE A 37 4.05 7.28 4.87
CA PHE A 37 3.18 8.28 5.47
C PHE A 37 3.73 8.75 6.81
N HIS A 38 4.21 9.96 6.88
CA HIS A 38 4.83 10.49 8.11
C HIS A 38 3.84 11.02 9.15
N ASN A 39 2.58 11.27 8.79
CA ASN A 39 1.61 11.86 9.71
C ASN A 39 0.17 11.55 9.31
N THR A 40 -0.44 10.59 9.99
CA THR A 40 -1.83 10.14 9.77
C THR A 40 -2.84 11.28 9.90
N ILE A 41 -2.64 12.17 10.86
CA ILE A 41 -3.57 13.28 11.13
C ILE A 41 -3.60 14.24 9.93
N GLU A 42 -2.43 14.57 9.39
CA GLU A 42 -2.34 15.45 8.22
C GLU A 42 -3.00 14.83 6.98
N ILE A 43 -2.83 13.52 6.78
CA ILE A 43 -3.47 12.80 5.67
C ILE A 43 -4.98 12.85 5.81
N GLU A 44 -5.51 12.52 6.99
CA GLU A 44 -6.94 12.54 7.23
C GLU A 44 -7.55 13.92 7.06
N ASP A 45 -6.89 14.95 7.57
CA ASP A 45 -7.33 16.33 7.43
C ASP A 45 -7.27 16.82 5.98
N HIS A 46 -6.26 16.37 5.24
CA HIS A 46 -6.16 16.66 3.80
C HIS A 46 -7.28 15.98 3.02
N LEU A 47 -7.55 14.71 3.28
CA LEU A 47 -8.65 13.96 2.67
C LEU A 47 -10.02 14.57 3.03
N LYS A 48 -10.23 14.99 4.27
CA LYS A 48 -11.48 15.65 4.71
C LYS A 48 -11.70 16.97 3.99
N ARG A 49 -10.66 17.77 3.76
CA ARG A 49 -10.78 19.04 3.02
C ARG A 49 -11.13 18.89 1.55
N HIS A 50 -10.81 17.74 0.95
CA HIS A 50 -11.01 17.44 -0.46
C HIS A 50 -12.02 16.31 -0.71
N PHE A 51 -13.02 16.20 0.17
CA PHE A 51 -14.05 15.17 0.00
C PHE A 51 -14.74 15.27 -1.36
N GLY A 52 -14.80 14.13 -2.07
CA GLY A 52 -15.44 14.01 -3.38
C GLY A 52 -14.60 14.54 -4.54
N GLU A 53 -13.45 15.13 -4.28
CA GLU A 53 -12.53 15.62 -5.31
C GLU A 53 -11.32 14.69 -5.45
N PRO A 54 -10.83 14.47 -6.68
CA PRO A 54 -9.61 13.69 -6.88
C PRO A 54 -8.39 14.50 -6.47
N ILE A 55 -7.58 13.96 -5.57
CA ILE A 55 -6.28 14.54 -5.22
C ILE A 55 -5.14 13.66 -5.74
N ASN A 56 -3.98 14.25 -5.98
CA ASN A 56 -2.81 13.46 -6.32
C ASN A 56 -2.23 12.82 -5.06
N ILE A 57 -1.96 11.51 -5.09
CA ILE A 57 -1.44 10.78 -3.92
C ILE A 57 -0.13 11.35 -3.38
N ARG A 58 0.65 12.04 -4.21
CA ARG A 58 1.89 12.71 -3.79
C ARG A 58 1.68 13.78 -2.72
N LEU A 59 0.46 14.28 -2.56
CA LEU A 59 0.12 15.23 -1.50
C LEU A 59 -0.01 14.54 -0.12
N CYS A 60 -0.18 13.21 -0.13
CA CYS A 60 -0.34 12.41 1.08
C CYS A 60 0.88 11.51 1.35
N MET A 61 1.75 11.34 0.36
CA MET A 61 2.86 10.40 0.42
C MET A 61 4.19 11.09 0.10
N HIS A 62 5.15 10.94 0.98
CA HIS A 62 6.47 11.57 0.89
C HIS A 62 7.61 10.58 0.61
N ASP A 63 7.31 9.29 0.38
CA ASP A 63 8.34 8.30 0.06
C ASP A 63 8.88 8.48 -1.36
N VAL A 64 9.99 9.19 -1.44
CA VAL A 64 10.71 9.42 -2.71
C VAL A 64 11.21 8.11 -3.31
N SER A 65 11.55 7.12 -2.49
CA SER A 65 12.05 5.83 -2.95
C SER A 65 10.95 5.04 -3.64
N LEU A 66 9.75 5.02 -3.08
CA LEU A 66 8.57 4.39 -3.69
C LEU A 66 8.18 5.10 -5.00
N LEU A 67 8.14 6.44 -5.00
CA LEU A 67 7.83 7.22 -6.20
C LEU A 67 8.88 7.07 -7.31
N THR A 68 10.13 6.78 -6.93
CA THR A 68 11.22 6.49 -7.88
C THR A 68 11.12 5.06 -8.41
N ALA A 69 10.80 4.09 -7.55
CA ALA A 69 10.62 2.69 -7.92
C ALA A 69 9.41 2.51 -8.87
N TYR A 70 8.34 3.23 -8.59
CA TYR A 70 7.07 3.14 -9.34
C TYR A 70 6.59 4.53 -9.77
N PRO A 71 7.08 5.07 -10.89
CA PRO A 71 6.68 6.40 -11.39
C PRO A 71 5.18 6.53 -11.67
N ALA A 72 4.49 5.40 -11.90
CA ALA A 72 3.04 5.35 -12.10
C ALA A 72 2.24 5.96 -10.93
N PHE A 73 2.77 5.88 -9.70
CA PHE A 73 2.18 6.57 -8.55
C PHE A 73 1.97 8.07 -8.77
N GLY A 74 2.81 8.70 -9.60
CA GLY A 74 2.65 10.12 -9.92
C GLY A 74 1.34 10.46 -10.64
N ARG A 75 0.69 9.47 -11.24
CA ARG A 75 -0.59 9.60 -11.95
C ARG A 75 -1.79 9.19 -11.10
N LEU A 76 -1.55 8.55 -9.96
CA LEU A 76 -2.59 8.02 -9.10
C LEU A 76 -3.47 9.15 -8.54
N ARG A 77 -4.78 9.00 -8.71
CA ARG A 77 -5.80 9.88 -8.18
C ARG A 77 -6.46 9.23 -6.97
N LEU A 78 -6.37 9.90 -5.84
CA LEU A 78 -6.96 9.48 -4.59
C LEU A 78 -8.28 10.20 -4.38
N PHE A 79 -9.34 9.44 -4.11
CA PHE A 79 -10.67 9.93 -3.79
C PHE A 79 -11.00 9.57 -2.35
N ALA A 80 -11.38 10.53 -1.55
CA ALA A 80 -11.92 10.29 -0.22
C ALA A 80 -13.44 10.32 -0.26
N LYS A 81 -14.08 9.34 0.36
CA LYS A 81 -15.53 9.29 0.50
C LYS A 81 -15.91 8.88 1.90
N TYR A 82 -16.88 9.55 2.46
CA TYR A 82 -17.50 9.13 3.71
C TYR A 82 -18.53 8.03 3.45
N THR A 83 -18.46 6.95 4.21
CA THR A 83 -19.48 5.92 4.19
C THR A 83 -19.88 5.56 5.62
N PRO A 84 -21.14 5.78 6.01
CA PRO A 84 -21.63 5.39 7.33
C PRO A 84 -21.78 3.88 7.49
N MET A 85 -21.80 3.14 6.37
CA MET A 85 -21.94 1.68 6.35
C MET A 85 -20.64 1.07 5.86
N HIS A 86 -19.86 0.54 6.77
CA HIS A 86 -18.51 -0.05 6.65
C HIS A 86 -18.34 -1.19 5.64
N LYS A 87 -18.92 -1.11 4.45
CA LYS A 87 -18.89 -2.19 3.46
C LYS A 87 -17.59 -2.22 2.65
N TYR A 88 -16.95 -1.08 2.45
CA TYR A 88 -15.71 -0.93 1.69
C TYR A 88 -14.78 0.03 2.40
N ILE A 89 -13.56 -0.39 2.68
CA ILE A 89 -12.56 0.43 3.37
C ILE A 89 -11.67 1.12 2.34
N GLY A 90 -11.33 0.43 1.26
CA GLY A 90 -10.59 0.97 0.13
C GLY A 90 -10.89 0.22 -1.16
N TYR A 91 -10.46 0.78 -2.29
CA TYR A 91 -10.53 0.18 -3.60
C TYR A 91 -9.53 0.83 -4.54
N PHE A 92 -8.68 0.03 -5.18
CA PHE A 92 -7.84 0.46 -6.28
C PHE A 92 -8.42 0.01 -7.63
N SER A 93 -8.42 0.92 -8.61
CA SER A 93 -8.85 0.64 -9.99
C SER A 93 -7.66 0.84 -10.93
N PRO A 94 -7.11 -0.25 -11.52
CA PRO A 94 -6.00 -0.14 -12.46
C PRO A 94 -6.39 0.60 -13.75
N ASP A 95 -7.64 0.47 -14.20
CA ASP A 95 -8.09 1.00 -15.49
C ASP A 95 -7.98 2.53 -15.58
N ASN A 96 -8.19 3.23 -14.48
CA ASN A 96 -8.18 4.69 -14.44
C ASN A 96 -7.13 5.28 -13.48
N TYR A 97 -6.27 4.42 -12.92
CA TYR A 97 -5.32 4.80 -11.87
C TYR A 97 -5.99 5.58 -10.72
N GLY A 98 -7.15 5.08 -10.31
CA GLY A 98 -7.96 5.66 -9.24
C GLY A 98 -7.90 4.80 -7.97
N MET A 99 -7.78 5.45 -6.83
CA MET A 99 -7.86 4.82 -5.52
C MET A 99 -8.97 5.48 -4.70
N LEU A 100 -9.90 4.69 -4.22
CA LEU A 100 -10.94 5.16 -3.32
C LEU A 100 -10.59 4.78 -1.89
N VAL A 101 -10.64 5.73 -0.98
CA VAL A 101 -10.53 5.51 0.47
C VAL A 101 -11.82 5.92 1.13
N CYS A 102 -12.44 4.96 1.80
CA CYS A 102 -13.64 5.22 2.59
C CYS A 102 -13.25 5.52 4.03
N MET A 103 -13.53 6.73 4.48
CA MET A 103 -13.32 7.13 5.87
C MET A 103 -14.54 6.74 6.69
N GLY A 104 -14.33 5.94 7.74
CA GLY A 104 -15.39 5.50 8.65
C GLY A 104 -15.60 6.47 9.82
N THR A 105 -16.67 6.24 10.58
CA THR A 105 -16.86 6.89 11.88
C THR A 105 -15.88 6.30 12.90
N ALA A 106 -15.44 7.09 13.87
CA ALA A 106 -14.52 6.72 14.95
C ALA A 106 -14.93 5.49 15.79
N ASN A 107 -16.13 4.95 15.59
CA ASN A 107 -16.70 3.83 16.33
C ASN A 107 -16.70 2.50 15.55
N SER A 108 -15.96 2.40 14.44
CA SER A 108 -15.84 1.12 13.73
C SER A 108 -14.92 0.17 14.48
N PRO A 109 -15.37 -1.06 14.81
CA PRO A 109 -14.50 -2.07 15.42
C PRO A 109 -13.36 -2.53 14.49
N PHE A 110 -13.40 -2.17 13.22
CA PHE A 110 -12.33 -2.32 12.25
C PHE A 110 -11.68 -0.94 12.00
N GLN A 111 -11.01 -0.42 13.03
CA GLN A 111 -10.11 0.73 12.89
C GLN A 111 -8.86 0.32 12.08
N CYS A 112 -9.01 0.01 10.80
CA CYS A 112 -7.93 0.27 9.88
C CYS A 112 -7.79 1.79 9.85
N GLN A 113 -6.72 2.29 10.43
CA GLN A 113 -6.33 3.68 10.27
C GLN A 113 -6.27 3.97 8.77
N THR A 114 -6.58 5.17 8.37
CA THR A 114 -6.56 5.61 6.96
C THR A 114 -5.26 5.22 6.24
N GLU A 115 -4.14 5.27 6.94
CA GLU A 115 -2.84 4.78 6.46
C GLU A 115 -2.84 3.30 6.08
N GLY A 116 -3.37 2.44 6.94
CA GLY A 116 -3.43 1.01 6.67
C GLY A 116 -4.27 0.70 5.43
N VAL A 117 -5.36 1.44 5.21
CA VAL A 117 -6.16 1.34 3.99
C VAL A 117 -5.35 1.80 2.79
N LEU A 118 -4.70 2.94 2.88
CA LEU A 118 -3.86 3.46 1.79
C LEU A 118 -2.73 2.50 1.45
N LEU A 119 -2.06 1.93 2.44
CA LEU A 119 -1.00 0.93 2.24
C LEU A 119 -1.52 -0.33 1.55
N HIS A 120 -2.69 -0.80 1.94
CA HIS A 120 -3.35 -1.95 1.31
C HIS A 120 -3.58 -1.69 -0.18
N GLU A 121 -4.14 -0.54 -0.53
CA GLU A 121 -4.43 -0.18 -1.92
C GLU A 121 -3.15 0.15 -2.71
N VAL A 122 -2.15 0.73 -2.07
CA VAL A 122 -0.81 0.95 -2.65
C VAL A 122 -0.16 -0.39 -3.02
N GLN A 123 -0.32 -1.43 -2.18
CA GLN A 123 0.20 -2.75 -2.48
C GLN A 123 -0.48 -3.35 -3.72
N HIS A 124 -1.78 -3.13 -3.92
CA HIS A 124 -2.47 -3.56 -5.14
C HIS A 124 -1.94 -2.85 -6.39
N LEU A 125 -1.57 -1.58 -6.31
CA LEU A 125 -0.90 -0.90 -7.42
C LEU A 125 0.46 -1.53 -7.73
N ILE A 126 1.27 -1.83 -6.71
CA ILE A 126 2.57 -2.51 -6.91
C ILE A 126 2.36 -3.87 -7.57
N GLN A 127 1.39 -4.64 -7.12
CA GLN A 127 1.04 -5.94 -7.71
C GLN A 127 0.65 -5.83 -9.18
N GLU A 128 -0.07 -4.78 -9.56
CA GLU A 128 -0.43 -4.53 -10.96
C GLU A 128 0.79 -4.14 -11.80
N GLU A 129 1.65 -3.24 -11.30
CA GLU A 129 2.86 -2.80 -11.99
C GLU A 129 3.90 -3.93 -12.16
N GLU A 130 3.97 -4.85 -11.21
CA GLU A 130 4.89 -5.99 -11.25
C GLU A 130 4.27 -7.25 -11.87
N ASP A 131 3.01 -7.18 -12.30
CA ASP A 131 2.22 -8.29 -12.89
C ASP A 131 2.28 -9.58 -12.04
N PHE A 132 2.09 -9.45 -10.74
CA PHE A 132 2.01 -10.60 -9.85
C PHE A 132 0.86 -10.48 -8.85
N ALA A 133 0.33 -11.62 -8.41
CA ALA A 133 -0.59 -11.80 -7.29
C ALA A 133 -1.71 -10.73 -7.19
N ARG A 134 -2.42 -10.49 -8.28
CA ARG A 134 -3.50 -9.48 -8.35
C ARG A 134 -4.47 -9.59 -7.19
N GLY A 135 -5.02 -8.46 -6.79
CA GLY A 135 -6.06 -8.36 -5.76
C GLY A 135 -7.33 -9.14 -6.13
N GLY A 136 -8.18 -9.34 -5.17
CA GLY A 136 -9.40 -10.12 -5.30
C GLY A 136 -10.64 -9.29 -5.54
N ASN A 137 -11.71 -9.97 -5.98
CA ASN A 137 -13.03 -9.40 -6.07
C ASN A 137 -13.97 -10.12 -5.10
N LEU A 138 -14.63 -9.36 -4.23
CA LEU A 138 -15.62 -9.88 -3.27
C LEU A 138 -16.80 -10.61 -3.91
N SER A 139 -17.10 -10.36 -5.21
CA SER A 139 -18.13 -11.08 -5.96
C SER A 139 -17.86 -12.58 -6.07
N GLN A 140 -16.59 -12.99 -5.93
CA GLN A 140 -16.17 -14.41 -5.94
C GLN A 140 -16.39 -15.12 -4.59
N GLY A 141 -16.95 -14.42 -3.62
CA GLY A 141 -17.20 -14.90 -2.28
C GLY A 141 -16.06 -14.60 -1.29
N ARG A 142 -16.46 -14.21 -0.05
CA ARG A 142 -15.54 -13.74 1.00
C ARG A 142 -14.38 -14.72 1.29
N ARG A 143 -14.65 -16.04 1.33
CA ARG A 143 -13.59 -17.03 1.61
C ARG A 143 -12.52 -17.07 0.53
N ARG A 144 -12.92 -16.97 -0.76
CA ARG A 144 -12.00 -16.95 -1.88
C ARG A 144 -11.19 -15.65 -1.89
N TYR A 145 -11.84 -14.52 -1.73
CA TYR A 145 -11.22 -13.20 -1.59
C TYR A 145 -10.13 -13.21 -0.52
N LEU A 146 -10.44 -13.67 0.70
CA LEU A 146 -9.48 -13.67 1.81
C LEU A 146 -8.25 -14.57 1.59
N ARG A 147 -8.30 -15.53 0.65
CA ARG A 147 -7.22 -16.47 0.33
C ARG A 147 -6.44 -16.10 -0.92
N GLN A 148 -6.85 -15.10 -1.66
CA GLN A 148 -6.09 -14.65 -2.83
C GLN A 148 -4.75 -14.09 -2.39
N ALA A 149 -3.68 -14.48 -3.08
CA ALA A 149 -2.32 -14.13 -2.70
C ALA A 149 -2.12 -12.61 -2.61
N GLY A 150 -2.65 -11.85 -3.57
CA GLY A 150 -2.60 -10.39 -3.54
C GLY A 150 -3.28 -9.77 -2.34
N GLU A 151 -4.43 -10.29 -1.93
CA GLU A 151 -5.15 -9.83 -0.75
C GLU A 151 -4.43 -10.20 0.55
N VAL A 152 -3.81 -11.39 0.60
CA VAL A 152 -3.01 -11.82 1.76
C VAL A 152 -1.82 -10.88 1.93
N GLU A 153 -1.11 -10.59 0.85
CA GLU A 153 0.05 -9.71 0.85
C GLU A 153 -0.32 -8.27 1.23
N ALA A 154 -1.36 -7.70 0.62
CA ALA A 154 -1.82 -6.35 0.94
C ALA A 154 -2.21 -6.21 2.43
N ARG A 155 -2.86 -7.22 3.01
CA ARG A 155 -3.14 -7.25 4.45
C ARG A 155 -1.86 -7.39 5.29
N ASN A 156 -0.89 -8.18 4.85
CA ASN A 156 0.38 -8.33 5.56
C ASN A 156 1.14 -7.00 5.61
N VAL A 157 1.18 -6.25 4.51
CA VAL A 157 1.79 -4.90 4.51
C VAL A 157 1.11 -3.99 5.52
N CYS A 158 -0.22 -3.98 5.55
CA CYS A 158 -1.00 -3.21 6.51
C CYS A 158 -0.71 -3.61 7.97
N ILE A 159 -0.62 -4.92 8.26
CA ILE A 159 -0.33 -5.43 9.61
C ILE A 159 1.11 -5.08 10.01
N ARG A 160 2.07 -5.31 9.12
CA ARG A 160 3.49 -5.04 9.37
C ARG A 160 3.78 -3.56 9.60
N HIS A 161 3.01 -2.66 8.99
CA HIS A 161 3.13 -1.23 9.24
C HIS A 161 2.91 -0.87 10.72
N SER A 162 2.00 -1.54 11.40
CA SER A 162 1.73 -1.32 12.82
C SER A 162 2.73 -1.99 13.78
N MET A 163 3.68 -2.80 13.26
CA MET A 163 4.68 -3.50 14.05
C MET A 163 5.94 -2.66 14.27
N SER A 164 6.63 -2.88 15.40
CA SER A 164 7.96 -2.31 15.60
C SER A 164 8.95 -2.85 14.57
N PRO A 165 10.05 -2.13 14.26
CA PRO A 165 11.07 -2.61 13.32
C PRO A 165 11.63 -3.99 13.66
N GLU A 166 11.72 -4.35 14.95
CA GLU A 166 12.19 -5.65 15.39
C GLU A 166 11.19 -6.77 15.02
N HIS A 167 9.89 -6.52 15.22
CA HIS A 167 8.83 -7.49 14.88
C HIS A 167 8.58 -7.62 13.37
N ARG A 168 8.94 -6.61 12.57
CA ARG A 168 8.87 -6.73 11.10
C ARG A 168 9.93 -7.68 10.53
N ARG A 169 10.99 -7.99 11.29
CA ARG A 169 12.14 -8.81 10.87
C ARG A 169 12.01 -10.28 11.27
N SER A 170 11.09 -10.61 12.15
CA SER A 170 10.77 -11.97 12.57
C SER A 170 9.78 -12.64 11.62
#